data_5fbfdbd959c3b5fcded32711571d01db
#
_entry.id   5fbfdbd959c3b5fcded32711571d01db
#
_cell.length_a   1.000
_cell.length_b   1.000
_cell.length_c   1.000
_cell.angle_alpha   90.00
_cell.angle_beta   90.00
_cell.angle_gamma   90.00
#
_symmetry.space_group_name_H-M   'P 1'
#
loop_
_entity.id
_entity.type
_entity.pdbx_description
1 polymer ?
#
loop_
_entity_poly.entity_id
_entity_poly.type
_entity_poly.pdbx_seq_one_letter_code
_entity_poly.pdbx_strand_id
1 'polypeptide(L)'
;MKKDRLITLAIHTYPKALILKGVLESQGIAVVIQNVNLLKPVISPGVRVRIHEKDLPHALEILETDPVFGKSEVSDKPQKNRILIPIDFSDYSLQACRLGFDFAATHQAEVVLLHTFLSPFSTGSLSLTETISYELKESEEHKLLFAKANREMANFCEKLQRLMTDGDFPSAPFIYRVCEGVPEDTIILMAKELNPSLIVMGSRGKTRKEIDLIGSVTAEVVDSGNFPVFAVPEGFTHTCMNEIKNIAFFTNFDQQDLISLDTFMRLFENYSFGIMFLHLTEKSDAWTEIKLAGIRDYCQSHYPGREIDYKIIGEENFLDNVEKLFHESAIDVMVRSEERRVGKECRSRWSPYH
;
A
#
# COMPACT_ATOMS: atom_id res chain seq x y z
N MET A 1 34.18 -15.45 -32.32
CA MET A 1 32.88 -14.80 -32.55
C MET A 1 32.12 -14.84 -31.23
N LYS A 2 31.95 -13.69 -30.54
CA LYS A 2 31.08 -13.61 -29.36
C LYS A 2 29.64 -13.90 -29.81
N LYS A 3 28.98 -14.93 -29.26
CA LYS A 3 27.57 -15.22 -29.50
C LYS A 3 26.78 -13.99 -29.04
N ASP A 4 26.07 -13.35 -29.99
CA ASP A 4 25.15 -12.24 -29.72
C ASP A 4 24.02 -12.76 -28.81
N ARG A 5 24.00 -12.30 -27.57
CA ARG A 5 23.12 -12.81 -26.51
C ARG A 5 21.92 -11.89 -26.33
N LEU A 6 20.71 -12.46 -26.23
CA LEU A 6 19.53 -11.71 -25.83
C LEU A 6 19.52 -11.47 -24.32
N ILE A 7 19.45 -10.21 -23.90
CA ILE A 7 19.34 -9.78 -22.51
C ILE A 7 17.95 -9.17 -22.24
N THR A 8 17.50 -9.19 -21.01
CA THR A 8 16.26 -8.53 -20.60
C THR A 8 16.59 -7.08 -20.26
N LEU A 9 16.04 -6.15 -21.03
CA LEU A 9 16.17 -4.71 -20.83
C LEU A 9 15.23 -4.21 -19.73
N ALA A 10 13.96 -4.64 -19.80
CA ALA A 10 12.91 -4.21 -18.88
C ALA A 10 11.81 -5.26 -18.73
N ILE A 11 11.04 -5.13 -17.64
CA ILE A 11 9.82 -5.91 -17.41
C ILE A 11 8.69 -4.91 -17.19
N HIS A 12 7.69 -4.93 -18.06
CA HIS A 12 6.57 -4.00 -18.03
C HIS A 12 5.22 -4.69 -18.22
N THR A 13 4.13 -3.98 -17.96
CA THR A 13 2.79 -4.43 -18.40
C THR A 13 2.77 -4.53 -19.92
N TYR A 14 1.89 -5.39 -20.47
CA TYR A 14 1.83 -5.62 -21.92
C TYR A 14 1.69 -4.31 -22.74
N PRO A 15 0.81 -3.34 -22.39
CA PRO A 15 0.74 -2.05 -23.11
C PRO A 15 2.05 -1.27 -23.08
N LYS A 16 2.69 -1.15 -21.90
CA LYS A 16 3.98 -0.45 -21.78
C LYS A 16 5.11 -1.17 -22.53
N ALA A 17 5.11 -2.52 -22.53
CA ALA A 17 6.09 -3.29 -23.28
C ALA A 17 5.94 -3.09 -24.81
N LEU A 18 4.71 -2.93 -25.32
CA LEU A 18 4.45 -2.62 -26.73
C LEU A 18 4.90 -1.21 -27.09
N ILE A 19 4.66 -0.22 -26.24
CA ILE A 19 5.14 1.15 -26.45
C ILE A 19 6.66 1.17 -26.49
N LEU A 20 7.32 0.54 -25.51
CA LEU A 20 8.78 0.44 -25.44
C LEU A 20 9.36 -0.27 -26.67
N LYS A 21 8.72 -1.35 -27.11
CA LYS A 21 9.09 -2.02 -28.35
C LYS A 21 9.02 -1.07 -29.55
N GLY A 22 7.92 -0.34 -29.70
CA GLY A 22 7.76 0.64 -30.80
C GLY A 22 8.83 1.70 -30.79
N VAL A 23 9.17 2.25 -29.62
CA VAL A 23 10.22 3.27 -29.47
C VAL A 23 11.58 2.70 -29.86
N LEU A 24 11.98 1.55 -29.37
CA LEU A 24 13.28 0.93 -29.65
C LEU A 24 13.39 0.50 -31.13
N GLU A 25 12.34 -0.09 -31.70
CA GLU A 25 12.32 -0.50 -33.10
C GLU A 25 12.36 0.70 -34.07
N SER A 26 11.76 1.83 -33.72
CA SER A 26 11.87 3.08 -34.51
C SER A 26 13.30 3.62 -34.55
N GLN A 27 14.13 3.27 -33.57
CA GLN A 27 15.56 3.62 -33.51
C GLN A 27 16.48 2.50 -34.01
N GLY A 28 15.92 1.48 -34.67
CA GLY A 28 16.67 0.39 -35.30
C GLY A 28 17.13 -0.73 -34.37
N ILE A 29 16.64 -0.77 -33.12
CA ILE A 29 16.93 -1.84 -32.16
C ILE A 29 15.91 -2.96 -32.29
N ALA A 30 16.36 -4.17 -32.61
CA ALA A 30 15.49 -5.35 -32.68
C ALA A 30 15.02 -5.78 -31.28
N VAL A 31 13.72 -5.87 -31.05
CA VAL A 31 13.11 -6.16 -29.74
C VAL A 31 12.32 -7.45 -29.78
N VAL A 32 12.57 -8.33 -28.82
CA VAL A 32 11.81 -9.54 -28.60
C VAL A 32 10.95 -9.41 -27.32
N ILE A 33 9.64 -9.51 -27.45
CA ILE A 33 8.72 -9.55 -26.32
C ILE A 33 8.51 -11.01 -25.91
N GLN A 34 8.71 -11.32 -24.63
CA GLN A 34 8.49 -12.64 -24.07
C GLN A 34 7.50 -12.54 -22.90
N ASN A 35 6.31 -13.13 -23.07
CA ASN A 35 5.38 -13.32 -21.96
C ASN A 35 5.87 -14.43 -21.03
N VAL A 36 5.86 -14.20 -19.74
CA VAL A 36 6.40 -15.17 -18.76
C VAL A 36 5.44 -16.33 -18.50
N ASN A 37 4.13 -16.22 -18.91
CA ASN A 37 3.16 -17.33 -18.78
C ASN A 37 2.14 -17.38 -19.93
N LEU A 38 2.30 -18.37 -20.81
CA LEU A 38 1.34 -18.70 -21.87
C LEU A 38 0.29 -19.75 -21.46
N LEU A 39 0.33 -20.31 -20.26
CA LEU A 39 -0.46 -21.51 -19.92
C LEU A 39 -1.48 -21.35 -18.77
N LYS A 40 -1.61 -20.18 -18.13
CA LYS A 40 -2.69 -19.92 -17.17
C LYS A 40 -3.12 -18.44 -17.26
N PRO A 41 -4.43 -18.14 -17.21
CA PRO A 41 -4.92 -16.78 -17.09
C PRO A 41 -4.67 -16.29 -15.65
N VAL A 42 -3.46 -15.80 -15.41
CA VAL A 42 -3.06 -15.15 -14.16
C VAL A 42 -2.79 -13.69 -14.47
N ILE A 43 -3.37 -12.83 -13.68
CA ILE A 43 -3.16 -11.40 -13.66
C ILE A 43 -1.66 -11.12 -13.74
N SER A 44 -1.27 -10.72 -14.93
CA SER A 44 -0.01 -10.22 -15.45
C SER A 44 1.25 -10.33 -14.58
N PRO A 45 2.04 -11.39 -14.67
CA PRO A 45 3.47 -11.25 -14.49
C PRO A 45 4.03 -10.52 -15.72
N GLY A 46 4.74 -9.41 -15.51
CA GLY A 46 5.17 -8.49 -16.55
C GLY A 46 5.76 -9.14 -17.80
N VAL A 47 5.62 -8.44 -18.90
CA VAL A 47 6.19 -8.83 -20.19
C VAL A 47 7.66 -8.44 -20.24
N ARG A 48 8.55 -9.39 -20.52
CA ARG A 48 9.99 -9.12 -20.68
C ARG A 48 10.24 -8.53 -22.06
N VAL A 49 10.84 -7.36 -22.08
CA VAL A 49 11.37 -6.71 -23.27
C VAL A 49 12.85 -7.09 -23.38
N ARG A 50 13.23 -7.81 -24.42
CA ARG A 50 14.59 -8.32 -24.62
C ARG A 50 15.19 -7.73 -25.89
N ILE A 51 16.47 -7.40 -25.80
CA ILE A 51 17.29 -6.87 -26.89
C ILE A 51 18.59 -7.65 -27.01
N HIS A 52 19.32 -7.45 -28.08
CA HIS A 52 20.68 -7.96 -28.19
C HIS A 52 21.64 -7.19 -27.28
N GLU A 53 22.57 -7.89 -26.64
CA GLU A 53 23.53 -7.30 -25.68
C GLU A 53 24.35 -6.16 -26.30
N LYS A 54 24.66 -6.22 -27.58
CA LYS A 54 25.37 -5.17 -28.34
C LYS A 54 24.58 -3.84 -28.41
N ASP A 55 23.26 -3.90 -28.38
CA ASP A 55 22.38 -2.75 -28.53
C ASP A 55 22.07 -2.09 -27.16
N LEU A 56 22.56 -2.67 -26.04
CA LEU A 56 22.28 -2.19 -24.68
C LEU A 56 22.68 -0.73 -24.44
N PRO A 57 23.89 -0.26 -24.83
CA PRO A 57 24.26 1.15 -24.62
C PRO A 57 23.30 2.12 -25.31
N HIS A 58 22.95 1.84 -26.56
CA HIS A 58 22.03 2.67 -27.34
C HIS A 58 20.59 2.61 -26.81
N ALA A 59 20.14 1.43 -26.36
CA ALA A 59 18.82 1.29 -25.74
C ALA A 59 18.72 2.06 -24.41
N LEU A 60 19.76 2.11 -23.61
CA LEU A 60 19.80 2.90 -22.37
C LEU A 60 19.75 4.40 -22.65
N GLU A 61 20.50 4.88 -23.66
CA GLU A 61 20.47 6.28 -24.09
C GLU A 61 19.06 6.71 -24.55
N ILE A 62 18.38 5.84 -25.32
CA ILE A 62 16.98 6.07 -25.72
C ILE A 62 16.06 6.12 -24.51
N LEU A 63 16.20 5.18 -23.58
CA LEU A 63 15.39 5.14 -22.35
C LEU A 63 15.61 6.37 -21.46
N GLU A 64 16.81 6.93 -21.42
CA GLU A 64 17.11 8.13 -20.62
C GLU A 64 16.53 9.39 -21.24
N THR A 65 16.42 9.44 -22.57
CA THR A 65 15.92 10.62 -23.31
C THR A 65 14.41 10.58 -23.60
N ASP A 66 13.78 9.40 -23.51
CA ASP A 66 12.35 9.24 -23.80
C ASP A 66 11.47 9.72 -22.62
N PRO A 67 10.49 10.62 -22.86
CA PRO A 67 9.64 11.17 -21.80
C PRO A 67 8.72 10.14 -21.13
N VAL A 68 8.52 8.97 -21.74
CA VAL A 68 7.67 7.89 -21.19
C VAL A 68 8.48 6.89 -20.36
N PHE A 69 9.74 6.66 -20.73
CA PHE A 69 10.63 5.64 -20.16
C PHE A 69 11.88 6.23 -19.53
N GLY A 70 12.28 7.43 -19.91
CA GLY A 70 13.32 8.17 -19.22
C GLY A 70 12.96 8.29 -17.74
N LYS A 71 13.95 8.35 -16.88
CA LYS A 71 13.71 8.80 -15.51
C LYS A 71 12.81 10.01 -15.64
N SER A 72 11.54 9.90 -15.23
CA SER A 72 10.74 11.09 -15.02
C SER A 72 11.68 12.04 -14.34
N GLU A 73 11.91 13.21 -14.94
CA GLU A 73 12.60 14.27 -14.24
C GLU A 73 11.95 14.25 -12.87
N VAL A 74 12.68 13.73 -11.90
CA VAL A 74 12.33 13.95 -10.51
C VAL A 74 12.28 15.46 -10.49
N SER A 75 11.08 16.00 -10.57
CA SER A 75 10.90 17.43 -10.52
C SER A 75 11.70 17.83 -9.31
N ASP A 76 12.70 18.67 -9.49
CA ASP A 76 13.62 19.18 -8.45
C ASP A 76 12.89 20.06 -7.41
N LYS A 77 11.57 19.98 -7.43
CA LYS A 77 10.72 20.37 -6.29
C LYS A 77 10.83 19.23 -5.26
N PRO A 78 11.35 19.53 -4.07
CA PRO A 78 11.38 18.55 -3.00
C PRO A 78 9.99 17.92 -2.91
N GLN A 79 9.93 16.63 -3.20
CA GLN A 79 8.66 15.87 -3.19
C GLN A 79 8.15 16.00 -1.77
N LYS A 80 7.06 16.75 -1.56
CA LYS A 80 6.50 16.94 -0.23
C LYS A 80 6.18 15.55 0.32
N ASN A 81 6.72 15.25 1.48
CA ASN A 81 6.34 14.06 2.21
C ASN A 81 4.83 14.11 2.46
N ARG A 82 4.09 13.08 2.10
CA ARG A 82 2.63 13.07 2.18
C ARG A 82 2.12 11.82 2.87
N ILE A 83 1.07 12.02 3.65
CA ILE A 83 0.30 10.95 4.30
C ILE A 83 -1.09 10.97 3.69
N LEU A 84 -1.53 9.85 3.13
CA LEU A 84 -2.88 9.71 2.57
C LEU A 84 -3.80 9.11 3.63
N ILE A 85 -4.93 9.77 3.90
CA ILE A 85 -5.92 9.30 4.87
C ILE A 85 -7.29 9.22 4.20
N PRO A 86 -7.69 8.03 3.73
CA PRO A 86 -9.06 7.79 3.27
C PRO A 86 -10.05 7.89 4.43
N ILE A 87 -11.15 8.59 4.23
CA ILE A 87 -12.17 8.82 5.27
C ILE A 87 -13.58 8.55 4.76
N ASP A 88 -14.42 8.01 5.64
CA ASP A 88 -15.84 7.79 5.44
C ASP A 88 -16.72 8.51 6.49
N PHE A 89 -16.11 9.43 7.25
CA PHE A 89 -16.70 10.20 8.34
C PHE A 89 -17.18 9.34 9.52
N SER A 90 -16.68 8.12 9.66
CA SER A 90 -16.86 7.28 10.85
C SER A 90 -15.92 7.68 11.98
N ASP A 91 -16.16 7.14 13.18
CA ASP A 91 -15.24 7.30 14.30
C ASP A 91 -13.89 6.61 14.04
N TYR A 92 -13.88 5.54 13.25
CA TYR A 92 -12.65 4.89 12.78
C TYR A 92 -11.80 5.82 11.92
N SER A 93 -12.46 6.57 11.01
CA SER A 93 -11.76 7.59 10.20
C SER A 93 -11.19 8.71 11.07
N LEU A 94 -11.90 9.12 12.13
CA LEU A 94 -11.40 10.13 13.05
C LEU A 94 -10.17 9.63 13.83
N GLN A 95 -10.18 8.38 14.28
CA GLN A 95 -9.02 7.76 14.95
C GLN A 95 -7.83 7.59 14.00
N ALA A 96 -8.09 7.17 12.76
CA ALA A 96 -7.07 7.11 11.70
C ALA A 96 -6.47 8.51 11.43
N CYS A 97 -7.30 9.55 11.38
CA CYS A 97 -6.83 10.93 11.27
C CYS A 97 -5.93 11.30 12.45
N ARG A 98 -6.30 10.98 13.69
CA ARG A 98 -5.49 11.32 14.87
C ARG A 98 -4.07 10.79 14.74
N LEU A 99 -3.92 9.50 14.44
CA LEU A 99 -2.62 8.85 14.27
C LEU A 99 -1.87 9.35 13.03
N GLY A 100 -2.57 9.54 11.91
CA GLY A 100 -1.97 10.05 10.68
C GLY A 100 -1.46 11.48 10.80
N PHE A 101 -2.16 12.34 11.54
CA PHE A 101 -1.73 13.72 11.81
C PHE A 101 -0.55 13.75 12.80
N ASP A 102 -0.54 12.89 13.82
CA ASP A 102 0.60 12.74 14.74
C ASP A 102 1.86 12.30 13.98
N PHE A 103 1.71 11.30 13.10
CA PHE A 103 2.78 10.85 12.22
C PHE A 103 3.25 11.97 11.28
N ALA A 104 2.31 12.70 10.67
CA ALA A 104 2.62 13.80 9.77
C ALA A 104 3.35 14.94 10.48
N ALA A 105 2.95 15.30 11.71
CA ALA A 105 3.63 16.31 12.50
C ALA A 105 5.08 15.94 12.80
N THR A 106 5.32 14.67 13.18
CA THR A 106 6.68 14.16 13.47
C THR A 106 7.57 14.16 12.23
N HIS A 107 7.01 13.86 11.03
CA HIS A 107 7.76 13.75 9.78
C HIS A 107 7.70 15.01 8.90
N GLN A 108 7.13 16.11 9.41
CA GLN A 108 6.92 17.35 8.64
C GLN A 108 6.21 17.08 7.30
N ALA A 109 5.24 16.18 7.30
CA ALA A 109 4.49 15.76 6.13
C ALA A 109 3.18 16.55 5.97
N GLU A 110 2.68 16.61 4.73
CA GLU A 110 1.35 17.14 4.40
C GLU A 110 0.33 15.99 4.41
N VAL A 111 -0.77 16.15 5.15
CA VAL A 111 -1.87 15.19 5.14
C VAL A 111 -2.78 15.44 3.96
N VAL A 112 -3.14 14.39 3.24
CA VAL A 112 -4.17 14.43 2.19
C VAL A 112 -5.35 13.58 2.65
N LEU A 113 -6.44 14.25 3.03
CA LEU A 113 -7.71 13.58 3.34
C LEU A 113 -8.43 13.24 2.03
N LEU A 114 -8.84 12.00 1.86
CA LEU A 114 -9.55 11.53 0.68
C LEU A 114 -10.92 10.97 1.06
N HIS A 115 -11.97 11.56 0.51
CA HIS A 115 -13.31 10.98 0.56
C HIS A 115 -13.75 10.54 -0.82
N THR A 116 -14.34 9.34 -0.89
CA THR A 116 -14.87 8.79 -2.14
C THR A 116 -16.38 8.63 -2.02
N PHE A 117 -17.10 8.95 -3.09
CA PHE A 117 -18.53 8.70 -3.19
C PHE A 117 -18.85 7.95 -4.49
N LEU A 118 -19.86 7.09 -4.42
CA LEU A 118 -20.36 6.36 -5.58
C LEU A 118 -21.57 7.11 -6.16
N SER A 119 -21.53 7.38 -7.46
CA SER A 119 -22.74 7.73 -8.20
C SER A 119 -23.42 6.45 -8.70
N PRO A 120 -24.75 6.34 -8.58
CA PRO A 120 -25.49 5.19 -9.08
C PRO A 120 -25.30 4.93 -10.58
N PHE A 121 -24.80 5.92 -11.30
CA PHE A 121 -24.61 5.89 -12.76
C PHE A 121 -23.25 5.36 -13.19
N SER A 122 -22.28 5.25 -12.28
CA SER A 122 -20.93 4.73 -12.61
C SER A 122 -20.88 3.22 -12.86
N THR A 123 -21.97 2.48 -12.62
CA THR A 123 -22.00 1.02 -12.70
C THR A 123 -22.91 0.45 -13.82
N GLY A 124 -23.53 1.27 -14.66
CA GLY A 124 -24.54 0.82 -15.61
C GLY A 124 -24.13 0.90 -17.08
N SER A 125 -24.08 -0.25 -17.77
CA SER A 125 -24.15 -0.33 -19.22
C SER A 125 -25.58 0.02 -19.67
N LEU A 126 -25.83 1.24 -20.12
CA LEU A 126 -27.15 1.67 -20.58
C LEU A 126 -27.35 1.41 -22.08
N SER A 127 -28.58 0.97 -22.40
CA SER A 127 -29.09 0.78 -23.75
C SER A 127 -29.28 2.11 -24.47
N LEU A 128 -28.90 2.20 -25.75
CA LEU A 128 -28.79 3.41 -26.59
C LEU A 128 -30.09 4.18 -26.87
N THR A 129 -31.24 3.82 -26.31
CA THR A 129 -32.55 4.40 -26.68
C THR A 129 -33.16 5.37 -25.66
N GLU A 130 -32.57 5.55 -24.49
CA GLU A 130 -33.11 6.43 -23.43
C GLU A 130 -32.22 7.65 -23.10
N THR A 131 -31.28 7.98 -23.96
CA THR A 131 -30.07 8.76 -23.66
C THR A 131 -30.32 10.24 -23.27
N ILE A 132 -31.31 10.95 -23.82
CA ILE A 132 -31.39 12.41 -23.68
C ILE A 132 -32.07 12.88 -22.40
N SER A 133 -33.10 12.18 -21.93
CA SER A 133 -33.77 12.52 -20.66
C SER A 133 -33.01 12.02 -19.43
N TYR A 134 -32.15 11.01 -19.61
CA TYR A 134 -31.25 10.49 -18.59
C TYR A 134 -30.08 11.44 -18.33
N GLU A 135 -29.43 11.96 -19.36
CA GLU A 135 -28.24 12.84 -19.21
C GLU A 135 -28.53 14.09 -18.36
N LEU A 136 -29.74 14.66 -18.44
CA LEU A 136 -30.11 15.85 -17.64
C LEU A 136 -30.39 15.52 -16.18
N LYS A 137 -31.08 14.42 -15.89
CA LYS A 137 -31.32 13.93 -14.51
C LYS A 137 -30.03 13.45 -13.85
N GLU A 138 -29.21 12.71 -14.60
CA GLU A 138 -27.90 12.23 -14.19
C GLU A 138 -26.98 13.40 -13.79
N SER A 139 -26.99 14.49 -14.57
CA SER A 139 -26.21 15.69 -14.26
C SER A 139 -26.67 16.39 -12.96
N GLU A 140 -27.93 16.42 -12.63
CA GLU A 140 -28.45 17.08 -11.41
C GLU A 140 -28.22 16.23 -10.16
N GLU A 141 -28.52 14.94 -10.22
CA GLU A 141 -28.29 14.02 -9.11
C GLU A 141 -26.79 13.88 -8.78
N HIS A 142 -25.94 13.81 -9.80
CA HIS A 142 -24.49 13.82 -9.62
C HIS A 142 -24.03 15.11 -8.92
N LYS A 143 -24.48 16.27 -9.36
CA LYS A 143 -24.17 17.57 -8.72
C LYS A 143 -24.61 17.59 -7.27
N LEU A 144 -25.78 17.02 -6.97
CA LEU A 144 -26.31 16.95 -5.61
C LEU A 144 -25.45 16.04 -4.71
N LEU A 145 -25.07 14.86 -5.20
CA LEU A 145 -24.20 13.93 -4.47
C LEU A 145 -22.83 14.53 -4.21
N PHE A 146 -22.23 15.14 -5.24
CA PHE A 146 -20.95 15.82 -5.13
C PHE A 146 -21.02 17.00 -4.14
N ALA A 147 -22.07 17.82 -4.22
CA ALA A 147 -22.27 18.92 -3.28
C ALA A 147 -22.47 18.42 -1.83
N LYS A 148 -23.19 17.30 -1.65
CA LYS A 148 -23.36 16.66 -0.34
C LYS A 148 -22.02 16.17 0.21
N ALA A 149 -21.25 15.42 -0.58
CA ALA A 149 -19.93 14.90 -0.18
C ALA A 149 -18.96 16.04 0.19
N ASN A 150 -18.94 17.12 -0.60
CA ASN A 150 -18.12 18.30 -0.28
C ASN A 150 -18.57 18.99 1.01
N ARG A 151 -19.87 19.07 1.28
CA ARG A 151 -20.38 19.65 2.54
C ARG A 151 -20.00 18.79 3.74
N GLU A 152 -20.12 17.47 3.64
CA GLU A 152 -19.72 16.56 4.71
C GLU A 152 -18.21 16.66 4.96
N MET A 153 -17.40 16.76 3.89
CA MET A 153 -15.97 16.97 3.98
C MET A 153 -15.60 18.30 4.63
N ALA A 154 -16.27 19.41 4.24
CA ALA A 154 -16.04 20.71 4.84
C ALA A 154 -16.37 20.71 6.34
N ASN A 155 -17.49 20.13 6.74
CA ASN A 155 -17.86 19.99 8.15
C ASN A 155 -16.85 19.15 8.94
N PHE A 156 -16.34 18.08 8.33
CA PHE A 156 -15.32 17.24 8.94
C PHE A 156 -14.00 17.99 9.12
N CYS A 157 -13.56 18.72 8.11
CA CYS A 157 -12.37 19.57 8.20
C CYS A 157 -12.51 20.66 9.26
N GLU A 158 -13.67 21.29 9.36
CA GLU A 158 -13.95 22.28 10.41
C GLU A 158 -13.88 21.65 11.81
N LYS A 159 -14.45 20.45 11.99
CA LYS A 159 -14.31 19.68 13.24
C LYS A 159 -12.85 19.42 13.58
N LEU A 160 -12.04 18.96 12.62
CA LEU A 160 -10.60 18.73 12.84
C LEU A 160 -9.88 20.01 13.23
N GLN A 161 -10.14 21.13 12.53
CA GLN A 161 -9.50 22.43 12.84
C GLN A 161 -9.84 22.91 14.26
N ARG A 162 -11.08 22.73 14.72
CA ARG A 162 -11.48 23.04 16.11
C ARG A 162 -10.68 22.19 17.10
N LEU A 163 -10.66 20.86 16.91
CA LEU A 163 -9.91 19.95 17.78
C LEU A 163 -8.41 20.28 17.83
N MET A 164 -7.81 20.69 16.69
CA MET A 164 -6.42 21.16 16.66
C MET A 164 -6.23 22.46 17.42
N THR A 165 -7.16 23.40 17.29
CA THR A 165 -7.09 24.70 17.99
C THR A 165 -7.23 24.52 19.50
N ASP A 166 -8.09 23.60 19.93
CA ASP A 166 -8.31 23.27 21.34
C ASP A 166 -7.14 22.47 21.97
N GLY A 167 -6.21 21.99 21.15
CA GLY A 167 -5.06 21.18 21.58
C GLY A 167 -5.39 19.69 21.77
N ASP A 168 -6.60 19.28 21.45
CA ASP A 168 -7.08 17.88 21.60
C ASP A 168 -6.68 16.98 20.41
N PHE A 169 -6.04 17.55 19.39
CA PHE A 169 -5.69 16.85 18.17
C PHE A 169 -4.33 17.30 17.61
N PRO A 170 -3.48 16.37 17.11
CA PRO A 170 -2.20 16.72 16.51
C PRO A 170 -2.37 17.68 15.32
N SER A 171 -1.47 18.68 15.23
CA SER A 171 -1.53 19.68 14.17
C SER A 171 -0.50 19.41 13.08
N ALA A 172 -0.97 19.27 11.83
CA ALA A 172 -0.14 19.20 10.64
C ALA A 172 -0.84 19.90 9.47
N PRO A 173 -0.09 20.38 8.46
CA PRO A 173 -0.68 20.95 7.26
C PRO A 173 -1.49 19.87 6.52
N PHE A 174 -2.69 20.22 6.07
CA PHE A 174 -3.52 19.26 5.34
C PHE A 174 -4.30 19.90 4.21
N ILE A 175 -4.61 19.07 3.22
CA ILE A 175 -5.55 19.35 2.15
C ILE A 175 -6.57 18.22 2.07
N TYR A 176 -7.66 18.42 1.34
CA TYR A 176 -8.61 17.35 1.10
C TYR A 176 -8.97 17.21 -0.38
N ARG A 177 -9.40 16.02 -0.73
CA ARG A 177 -9.93 15.65 -2.04
C ARG A 177 -11.24 14.89 -1.87
N VAL A 178 -12.21 15.21 -2.73
CA VAL A 178 -13.47 14.46 -2.86
C VAL A 178 -13.51 13.92 -4.28
N CYS A 179 -13.55 12.61 -4.40
CA CYS A 179 -13.48 11.92 -5.70
C CYS A 179 -14.70 11.02 -5.88
N GLU A 180 -15.19 10.93 -7.11
CA GLU A 180 -16.15 9.91 -7.49
C GLU A 180 -15.43 8.62 -7.86
N GLY A 181 -15.96 7.48 -7.43
CA GLY A 181 -15.46 6.17 -7.80
C GLY A 181 -15.56 5.13 -6.69
N VAL A 182 -15.23 3.91 -7.06
CA VAL A 182 -15.12 2.79 -6.12
C VAL A 182 -14.00 3.12 -5.13
N PRO A 183 -14.25 3.05 -3.82
CA PRO A 183 -13.32 3.54 -2.80
C PRO A 183 -11.92 2.97 -2.93
N GLU A 184 -11.78 1.64 -2.99
CA GLU A 184 -10.49 0.95 -3.07
C GLU A 184 -9.70 1.35 -4.32
N ASP A 185 -10.33 1.38 -5.49
CA ASP A 185 -9.69 1.76 -6.74
C ASP A 185 -9.23 3.23 -6.70
N THR A 186 -10.09 4.11 -6.18
CA THR A 186 -9.79 5.54 -6.08
C THR A 186 -8.65 5.81 -5.10
N ILE A 187 -8.59 5.11 -3.98
CA ILE A 187 -7.50 5.20 -3.01
C ILE A 187 -6.18 4.77 -3.65
N ILE A 188 -6.18 3.64 -4.37
CA ILE A 188 -4.99 3.12 -5.04
C ILE A 188 -4.52 4.06 -6.16
N LEU A 189 -5.44 4.63 -6.95
CA LEU A 189 -5.11 5.61 -7.99
C LEU A 189 -4.53 6.89 -7.39
N MET A 190 -5.15 7.41 -6.33
CA MET A 190 -4.66 8.60 -5.62
C MET A 190 -3.29 8.35 -4.98
N ALA A 191 -3.07 7.17 -4.41
CA ALA A 191 -1.77 6.78 -3.86
C ALA A 191 -0.69 6.72 -4.94
N LYS A 192 -1.00 6.23 -6.16
CA LYS A 192 -0.08 6.25 -7.29
C LYS A 192 0.26 7.67 -7.76
N GLU A 193 -0.71 8.60 -7.73
CA GLU A 193 -0.50 10.01 -8.09
C GLU A 193 0.36 10.74 -7.04
N LEU A 194 0.03 10.56 -5.77
CA LEU A 194 0.63 11.30 -4.67
C LEU A 194 1.95 10.69 -4.17
N ASN A 195 2.15 9.40 -4.40
CA ASN A 195 3.26 8.60 -3.84
C ASN A 195 3.44 8.85 -2.32
N PRO A 196 2.41 8.59 -1.49
CA PRO A 196 2.49 8.88 -0.08
C PRO A 196 3.49 7.95 0.63
N SER A 197 4.12 8.44 1.69
CA SER A 197 5.00 7.61 2.53
C SER A 197 4.22 6.57 3.31
N LEU A 198 2.97 6.90 3.66
CA LEU A 198 2.08 6.04 4.44
C LEU A 198 0.63 6.32 4.08
N ILE A 199 -0.18 5.27 3.99
CA ILE A 199 -1.63 5.36 3.98
C ILE A 199 -2.11 4.99 5.38
N VAL A 200 -2.90 5.87 6.02
CA VAL A 200 -3.49 5.59 7.34
C VAL A 200 -5.00 5.53 7.19
N MET A 201 -5.63 4.42 7.54
CA MET A 201 -7.07 4.25 7.36
C MET A 201 -7.68 3.41 8.47
N GLY A 202 -8.98 3.62 8.74
CA GLY A 202 -9.72 2.75 9.65
C GLY A 202 -9.76 1.32 9.12
N SER A 203 -9.62 0.33 9.97
CA SER A 203 -9.75 -1.08 9.55
C SER A 203 -11.16 -1.42 9.10
N ARG A 204 -12.17 -0.64 9.50
CA ARG A 204 -13.60 -0.76 9.13
C ARG A 204 -14.18 0.60 8.79
N GLY A 205 -15.34 0.61 8.11
CA GLY A 205 -16.09 1.82 7.78
C GLY A 205 -17.45 1.87 8.47
N LYS A 206 -18.31 2.79 8.02
CA LYS A 206 -19.68 2.98 8.55
C LYS A 206 -20.56 1.73 8.43
N THR A 207 -20.36 0.90 7.40
CA THR A 207 -21.18 -0.28 7.14
C THR A 207 -20.63 -1.46 7.93
N ARG A 208 -21.13 -1.63 9.13
CA ARG A 208 -20.69 -2.68 10.06
C ARG A 208 -21.35 -4.01 9.70
N LYS A 209 -20.55 -5.01 9.33
CA LYS A 209 -20.94 -6.42 9.45
C LYS A 209 -20.19 -6.97 10.67
N GLU A 210 -20.92 -7.48 11.64
CA GLU A 210 -20.36 -7.94 12.94
C GLU A 210 -19.30 -9.04 12.83
N ILE A 211 -19.24 -9.71 11.69
CA ILE A 211 -18.37 -10.87 11.45
C ILE A 211 -17.00 -10.47 10.84
N ASP A 212 -16.90 -9.32 10.17
CA ASP A 212 -15.69 -8.95 9.46
C ASP A 212 -14.69 -8.25 10.40
N LEU A 213 -13.52 -8.84 10.58
CA LEU A 213 -12.41 -8.25 11.36
C LEU A 213 -11.79 -7.03 10.64
N ILE A 214 -11.80 -7.02 9.31
CA ILE A 214 -11.31 -5.94 8.47
C ILE A 214 -12.34 -5.62 7.38
N GLY A 215 -12.53 -4.35 7.05
CA GLY A 215 -13.45 -3.93 5.99
C GLY A 215 -12.90 -4.25 4.59
N SER A 216 -13.80 -4.46 3.63
CA SER A 216 -13.43 -4.82 2.25
C SER A 216 -12.49 -3.78 1.61
N VAL A 217 -12.77 -2.49 1.77
CA VAL A 217 -11.93 -1.41 1.22
C VAL A 217 -10.50 -1.49 1.78
N THR A 218 -10.37 -1.68 3.09
CA THR A 218 -9.04 -1.77 3.72
C THR A 218 -8.30 -3.02 3.26
N ALA A 219 -9.01 -4.16 3.18
CA ALA A 219 -8.43 -5.40 2.69
C ALA A 219 -7.91 -5.27 1.24
N GLU A 220 -8.69 -4.68 0.33
CA GLU A 220 -8.29 -4.48 -1.07
C GLU A 220 -7.11 -3.50 -1.19
N VAL A 221 -7.08 -2.43 -0.39
CA VAL A 221 -5.96 -1.47 -0.39
C VAL A 221 -4.67 -2.15 0.11
N VAL A 222 -4.74 -2.94 1.18
CA VAL A 222 -3.60 -3.73 1.70
C VAL A 222 -3.16 -4.77 0.68
N ASP A 223 -4.09 -5.53 0.10
CA ASP A 223 -3.80 -6.57 -0.91
C ASP A 223 -3.16 -5.99 -2.19
N SER A 224 -3.34 -4.70 -2.46
CA SER A 224 -2.66 -4.04 -3.58
C SER A 224 -1.13 -4.07 -3.45
N GLY A 225 -0.59 -4.13 -2.23
CA GLY A 225 0.82 -4.32 -1.91
C GLY A 225 1.78 -3.25 -2.45
N ASN A 226 1.26 -2.06 -2.83
CA ASN A 226 2.07 -1.03 -3.49
C ASN A 226 2.60 0.05 -2.55
N PHE A 227 1.94 0.23 -1.41
CA PHE A 227 2.22 1.31 -0.45
C PHE A 227 2.14 0.76 0.98
N PRO A 228 2.91 1.33 1.92
CA PRO A 228 2.72 1.03 3.34
C PRO A 228 1.33 1.47 3.79
N VAL A 229 0.60 0.59 4.46
CA VAL A 229 -0.75 0.85 5.00
C VAL A 229 -0.77 0.62 6.50
N PHE A 230 -1.22 1.61 7.26
CA PHE A 230 -1.49 1.50 8.68
C PHE A 230 -3.01 1.42 8.89
N ALA A 231 -3.51 0.23 9.17
CA ALA A 231 -4.93 -0.01 9.42
C ALA A 231 -5.21 0.12 10.93
N VAL A 232 -6.09 1.06 11.29
CA VAL A 232 -6.44 1.38 12.68
C VAL A 232 -7.69 0.61 13.06
N PRO A 233 -7.61 -0.36 14.00
CA PRO A 233 -8.76 -1.17 14.41
C PRO A 233 -9.71 -0.41 15.35
N GLU A 234 -10.90 -0.99 15.53
CA GLU A 234 -11.83 -0.54 16.56
C GLU A 234 -11.21 -0.70 17.95
N GLY A 235 -11.40 0.29 18.79
CA GLY A 235 -10.90 0.24 20.17
C GLY A 235 -9.38 0.40 20.29
N PHE A 236 -8.69 0.80 19.24
CA PHE A 236 -7.27 1.17 19.33
C PHE A 236 -7.11 2.34 20.31
N THR A 237 -6.45 2.08 21.42
CA THR A 237 -6.42 3.00 22.57
C THR A 237 -5.35 4.08 22.47
N HIS A 238 -4.33 3.85 21.64
CA HIS A 238 -3.23 4.80 21.49
C HIS A 238 -3.67 6.05 20.74
N THR A 239 -3.28 7.20 21.25
CA THR A 239 -3.62 8.51 20.71
C THR A 239 -2.50 9.11 19.88
N CYS A 240 -1.28 8.62 20.03
CA CYS A 240 -0.12 9.00 19.25
C CYS A 240 0.79 7.80 18.96
N MET A 241 1.63 7.93 17.94
CA MET A 241 2.57 6.88 17.53
C MET A 241 3.64 6.58 18.59
N ASN A 242 3.97 7.54 19.44
CA ASN A 242 4.95 7.36 20.52
C ASN A 242 4.49 6.41 21.65
N GLU A 243 3.19 6.13 21.73
CA GLU A 243 2.63 5.16 22.69
C GLU A 243 2.84 3.73 22.26
N ILE A 244 3.11 3.47 20.96
CA ILE A 244 3.41 2.16 20.40
C ILE A 244 4.81 1.75 20.84
N LYS A 245 4.91 0.66 21.63
CA LYS A 245 6.17 0.20 22.22
C LYS A 245 6.56 -1.18 21.73
N ASN A 246 5.61 -2.07 21.48
CA ASN A 246 5.87 -3.45 21.16
C ASN A 246 5.25 -3.80 19.80
N ILE A 247 6.10 -4.15 18.86
CA ILE A 247 5.70 -4.45 17.49
C ILE A 247 5.99 -5.90 17.18
N ALA A 248 5.00 -6.63 16.70
CA ALA A 248 5.17 -7.97 16.16
C ALA A 248 5.36 -7.90 14.65
N PHE A 249 6.49 -8.38 14.14
CA PHE A 249 6.80 -8.43 12.72
C PHE A 249 6.75 -9.89 12.22
N PHE A 250 5.75 -10.20 11.38
CA PHE A 250 5.65 -11.52 10.75
C PHE A 250 6.63 -11.67 9.61
N THR A 251 7.38 -12.77 9.60
CA THR A 251 8.44 -13.00 8.61
C THR A 251 8.59 -14.49 8.27
N ASN A 252 8.85 -14.75 6.99
CA ASN A 252 9.32 -16.05 6.49
C ASN A 252 10.85 -16.05 6.31
N PHE A 253 11.52 -14.99 6.72
CA PHE A 253 12.97 -14.79 6.58
C PHE A 253 13.44 -14.84 5.12
N ASP A 254 12.68 -14.25 4.22
CA ASP A 254 13.11 -14.09 2.83
C ASP A 254 13.63 -12.67 2.54
N GLN A 255 14.11 -12.47 1.32
CA GLN A 255 14.68 -11.18 0.91
C GLN A 255 13.62 -10.06 0.91
N GLN A 256 12.36 -10.38 0.61
CA GLN A 256 11.28 -9.40 0.56
C GLN A 256 10.93 -8.88 1.96
N ASP A 257 10.99 -9.75 2.95
CA ASP A 257 10.77 -9.37 4.35
C ASP A 257 11.83 -8.39 4.84
N LEU A 258 13.10 -8.57 4.42
CA LEU A 258 14.18 -7.62 4.75
C LEU A 258 13.93 -6.25 4.13
N ILE A 259 13.49 -6.18 2.87
CA ILE A 259 13.13 -4.91 2.20
C ILE A 259 11.98 -4.23 2.93
N SER A 260 10.98 -5.01 3.35
CA SER A 260 9.83 -4.52 4.11
C SER A 260 10.23 -4.03 5.50
N LEU A 261 11.15 -4.74 6.16
CA LEU A 261 11.73 -4.34 7.42
C LEU A 261 12.48 -3.00 7.30
N ASP A 262 13.34 -2.86 6.30
CA ASP A 262 14.10 -1.61 6.08
C ASP A 262 13.16 -0.44 5.78
N THR A 263 12.11 -0.68 5.03
CA THR A 263 11.08 0.33 4.75
C THR A 263 10.35 0.72 6.02
N PHE A 264 9.94 -0.25 6.83
CA PHE A 264 9.31 -0.03 8.12
C PHE A 264 10.23 0.75 9.09
N MET A 265 11.49 0.31 9.24
CA MET A 265 12.46 0.94 10.14
C MET A 265 12.75 2.39 9.74
N ARG A 266 12.79 2.70 8.46
CA ARG A 266 12.97 4.06 7.95
C ARG A 266 11.73 4.94 8.19
N LEU A 267 10.52 4.40 7.98
CA LEU A 267 9.28 5.11 8.26
C LEU A 267 9.12 5.46 9.73
N PHE A 268 9.58 4.58 10.62
CA PHE A 268 9.42 4.71 12.07
C PHE A 268 10.75 5.01 12.79
N GLU A 269 11.73 5.58 12.09
CA GLU A 269 13.05 5.90 12.66
C GLU A 269 13.00 6.85 13.87
N ASN A 270 12.03 7.78 13.88
CA ASN A 270 11.84 8.77 14.92
C ASN A 270 11.13 8.23 16.17
N TYR A 271 10.70 6.95 16.16
CA TYR A 271 9.96 6.35 17.26
C TYR A 271 10.80 5.29 17.99
N SER A 272 10.56 5.12 19.27
CA SER A 272 11.26 4.11 20.10
C SER A 272 10.33 2.96 20.42
N PHE A 273 10.65 1.76 19.91
CA PHE A 273 9.87 0.54 20.10
C PHE A 273 10.78 -0.69 20.06
N GLY A 274 10.32 -1.80 20.66
CA GLY A 274 10.87 -3.13 20.50
C GLY A 274 10.19 -3.88 19.36
N ILE A 275 10.93 -4.77 18.70
CA ILE A 275 10.41 -5.63 17.62
C ILE A 275 10.53 -7.08 18.03
N MET A 276 9.42 -7.80 17.97
CA MET A 276 9.36 -9.25 18.08
C MET A 276 9.12 -9.85 16.69
N PHE A 277 10.10 -10.53 16.14
CA PHE A 277 9.94 -11.28 14.91
C PHE A 277 9.16 -12.57 15.16
N LEU A 278 8.09 -12.77 14.41
CA LEU A 278 7.23 -13.94 14.48
C LEU A 278 7.40 -14.77 13.21
N HIS A 279 7.89 -15.98 13.36
CA HIS A 279 8.00 -16.95 12.27
C HIS A 279 7.02 -18.08 12.44
N LEU A 280 6.24 -18.34 11.39
CA LEU A 280 5.27 -19.42 11.34
C LEU A 280 5.91 -20.68 10.77
N THR A 281 6.03 -21.72 11.57
CA THR A 281 6.50 -23.03 11.10
C THR A 281 6.06 -24.14 12.02
N GLU A 282 5.73 -25.30 11.45
CA GLU A 282 5.40 -26.49 12.25
C GLU A 282 6.62 -27.10 12.94
N LYS A 283 7.79 -26.95 12.33
CA LYS A 283 9.03 -27.53 12.85
C LYS A 283 10.19 -26.54 12.69
N SER A 284 10.83 -26.23 13.80
CA SER A 284 12.14 -25.57 13.74
C SER A 284 13.15 -26.56 13.19
N ASP A 285 13.76 -26.20 12.07
CA ASP A 285 14.87 -26.94 11.47
C ASP A 285 16.17 -26.11 11.56
N ALA A 286 17.29 -26.73 11.20
CA ALA A 286 18.59 -26.06 11.21
C ALA A 286 18.63 -24.83 10.29
N TRP A 287 17.81 -24.78 9.22
CA TRP A 287 17.71 -23.63 8.34
C TRP A 287 17.01 -22.47 8.98
N THR A 288 15.95 -22.72 9.75
CA THR A 288 15.27 -21.70 10.53
C THR A 288 16.20 -21.02 11.53
N GLU A 289 17.04 -21.81 12.23
CA GLU A 289 18.03 -21.27 13.16
C GLU A 289 19.11 -20.43 12.46
N ILE A 290 19.59 -20.87 11.30
CA ILE A 290 20.57 -20.13 10.50
C ILE A 290 19.96 -18.79 10.03
N LYS A 291 18.74 -18.79 9.55
CA LYS A 291 18.02 -17.57 9.12
C LYS A 291 17.82 -16.61 10.29
N LEU A 292 17.40 -17.12 11.45
CA LEU A 292 17.26 -16.35 12.69
C LEU A 292 18.57 -15.69 13.12
N ALA A 293 19.67 -16.45 13.10
CA ALA A 293 20.98 -15.93 13.42
C ALA A 293 21.39 -14.82 12.44
N GLY A 294 21.15 -15.03 11.13
CA GLY A 294 21.45 -14.04 10.09
C GLY A 294 20.65 -12.74 10.25
N ILE A 295 19.35 -12.82 10.56
CA ILE A 295 18.52 -11.63 10.80
C ILE A 295 18.95 -10.90 12.08
N ARG A 296 19.29 -11.64 13.12
CA ARG A 296 19.82 -11.04 14.36
C ARG A 296 21.07 -10.23 14.09
N ASP A 297 22.00 -10.81 13.36
CA ASP A 297 23.28 -10.16 12.98
C ASP A 297 23.04 -8.94 12.09
N TYR A 298 22.12 -9.05 11.12
CA TYR A 298 21.68 -7.97 10.27
C TYR A 298 21.10 -6.81 11.08
N CYS A 299 20.16 -7.09 11.95
CA CYS A 299 19.51 -6.08 12.77
C CYS A 299 20.47 -5.41 13.76
N GLN A 300 21.38 -6.17 14.37
CA GLN A 300 22.40 -5.60 15.26
C GLN A 300 23.36 -4.67 14.52
N SER A 301 23.67 -4.99 13.27
CA SER A 301 24.57 -4.18 12.45
C SER A 301 23.92 -2.94 11.89
N HIS A 302 22.63 -3.01 11.47
CA HIS A 302 21.94 -1.92 10.77
C HIS A 302 21.08 -1.07 11.69
N TYR A 303 20.59 -1.64 12.81
CA TYR A 303 19.68 -0.97 13.76
C TYR A 303 20.18 -1.11 15.20
N PRO A 304 21.41 -0.64 15.49
CA PRO A 304 21.99 -0.75 16.83
C PRO A 304 21.13 0.01 17.85
N GLY A 305 20.89 -0.63 19.00
CA GLY A 305 20.09 0.00 20.09
C GLY A 305 18.59 -0.27 20.04
N ARG A 306 18.09 -1.05 19.06
CA ARG A 306 16.73 -1.56 19.07
C ARG A 306 16.64 -2.86 19.87
N GLU A 307 15.61 -2.98 20.69
CA GLU A 307 15.28 -4.23 21.36
C GLU A 307 14.63 -5.16 20.32
N ILE A 308 15.24 -6.34 20.13
CA ILE A 308 14.82 -7.30 19.11
C ILE A 308 14.71 -8.68 19.75
N ASP A 309 13.52 -9.25 19.66
CA ASP A 309 13.20 -10.59 20.11
C ASP A 309 12.67 -11.47 18.97
N TYR A 310 12.65 -12.78 19.18
CA TYR A 310 12.25 -13.75 18.15
C TYR A 310 11.39 -14.84 18.74
N LYS A 311 10.27 -15.13 18.08
CA LYS A 311 9.39 -16.22 18.51
C LYS A 311 8.93 -17.04 17.30
N ILE A 312 8.98 -18.36 17.48
CA ILE A 312 8.44 -19.30 16.50
C ILE A 312 7.02 -19.68 16.96
N ILE A 313 6.07 -19.65 16.04
CA ILE A 313 4.67 -19.99 16.27
C ILE A 313 4.33 -21.19 15.40
N GLY A 314 3.76 -22.25 16.02
CA GLY A 314 3.23 -23.39 15.28
C GLY A 314 1.99 -23.01 14.47
N GLU A 315 1.80 -23.67 13.32
CA GLU A 315 0.63 -23.44 12.45
C GLU A 315 -0.67 -24.00 13.10
N GLU A 316 -0.56 -25.01 13.95
CA GLU A 316 -1.70 -25.55 14.68
C GLU A 316 -2.21 -24.50 15.69
N ASN A 317 -3.53 -24.25 15.67
CA ASN A 317 -4.21 -23.26 16.52
C ASN A 317 -3.57 -21.85 16.43
N PHE A 318 -3.18 -21.46 15.21
CA PHE A 318 -2.47 -20.21 14.95
C PHE A 318 -3.15 -18.99 15.58
N LEU A 319 -4.47 -18.84 15.41
CA LEU A 319 -5.22 -17.69 15.95
C LEU A 319 -5.12 -17.64 17.48
N ASP A 320 -5.32 -18.77 18.14
CA ASP A 320 -5.25 -18.85 19.61
C ASP A 320 -3.83 -18.55 20.12
N ASN A 321 -2.81 -19.06 19.41
CA ASN A 321 -1.41 -18.82 19.74
C ASN A 321 -1.02 -17.33 19.56
N VAL A 322 -1.50 -16.71 18.50
CA VAL A 322 -1.28 -15.26 18.24
C VAL A 322 -2.01 -14.43 19.29
N GLU A 323 -3.29 -14.72 19.57
CA GLU A 323 -4.08 -13.98 20.55
C GLU A 323 -3.45 -14.07 21.94
N LYS A 324 -3.03 -15.27 22.36
CA LYS A 324 -2.30 -15.48 23.60
C LYS A 324 -0.99 -14.69 23.66
N LEU A 325 -0.22 -14.71 22.57
CA LEU A 325 1.01 -13.95 22.45
C LEU A 325 0.78 -12.44 22.59
N PHE A 326 -0.27 -11.91 21.95
CA PHE A 326 -0.62 -10.49 22.05
C PHE A 326 -0.90 -10.08 23.49
N HIS A 327 -1.63 -10.91 24.23
CA HIS A 327 -1.90 -10.66 25.64
C HIS A 327 -0.65 -10.77 26.53
N GLU A 328 0.17 -11.80 26.32
CA GLU A 328 1.36 -12.06 27.14
C GLU A 328 2.48 -11.03 26.89
N SER A 329 2.67 -10.59 25.65
CA SER A 329 3.77 -9.71 25.23
C SER A 329 3.35 -8.27 25.04
N ALA A 330 2.09 -7.91 25.38
CA ALA A 330 1.52 -6.56 25.22
C ALA A 330 1.84 -5.95 23.85
N ILE A 331 1.61 -6.72 22.78
CA ILE A 331 1.85 -6.27 21.40
C ILE A 331 0.83 -5.18 21.03
N ASP A 332 1.32 -4.02 20.60
CA ASP A 332 0.51 -2.88 20.19
C ASP A 332 0.16 -2.92 18.70
N VAL A 333 1.11 -3.34 17.87
CA VAL A 333 0.98 -3.33 16.40
C VAL A 333 1.57 -4.59 15.80
N MET A 334 0.88 -5.10 14.79
CA MET A 334 1.33 -6.20 13.95
C MET A 334 1.75 -5.68 12.58
N VAL A 335 2.93 -6.07 12.14
CA VAL A 335 3.48 -5.72 10.83
C VAL A 335 3.71 -6.99 10.02
N ARG A 336 3.36 -6.96 8.76
CA ARG A 336 3.66 -8.02 7.80
C ARG A 336 4.04 -7.43 6.46
N SER A 337 4.91 -8.12 5.73
CA SER A 337 5.12 -7.86 4.32
C SER A 337 3.99 -8.50 3.50
N GLU A 338 3.45 -7.76 2.52
CA GLU A 338 2.52 -8.35 1.56
C GLU A 338 3.32 -8.91 0.39
N GLU A 339 3.52 -10.22 0.38
CA GLU A 339 4.03 -10.90 -0.80
C GLU A 339 2.94 -10.91 -1.88
N ARG A 340 3.24 -10.38 -3.05
CA ARG A 340 2.51 -10.75 -4.27
C ARG A 340 2.77 -12.21 -4.58
N ARG A 341 2.19 -13.12 -3.82
CA ARG A 341 2.16 -14.53 -4.22
C ARG A 341 1.31 -14.65 -5.47
N VAL A 342 2.00 -14.88 -6.58
CA VAL A 342 1.43 -15.47 -7.78
C VAL A 342 1.01 -16.91 -7.43
N GLY A 343 -0.12 -17.09 -6.72
CA GLY A 343 -0.62 -18.39 -6.34
C GLY A 343 -1.80 -18.28 -5.37
N LYS A 344 -2.87 -18.98 -5.67
CA LYS A 344 -4.17 -18.97 -4.99
C LYS A 344 -4.18 -19.43 -3.52
N GLU A 345 -3.04 -19.71 -2.91
CA GLU A 345 -2.98 -20.39 -1.61
C GLU A 345 -3.07 -19.48 -0.38
N CYS A 346 -2.86 -18.18 -0.51
CA CYS A 346 -2.95 -17.25 0.61
C CYS A 346 -4.33 -16.61 0.84
N ARG A 347 -5.24 -16.62 -0.15
CA ARG A 347 -6.62 -16.14 0.07
C ARG A 347 -7.41 -17.00 1.05
N SER A 348 -7.05 -18.28 1.23
CA SER A 348 -7.79 -19.21 2.07
C SER A 348 -7.42 -19.18 3.56
N ARG A 349 -6.25 -18.66 3.94
CA ARG A 349 -5.80 -18.68 5.34
C ARG A 349 -6.19 -17.45 6.17
N TRP A 350 -6.53 -16.33 5.53
CA TRP A 350 -6.89 -15.07 6.19
C TRP A 350 -8.25 -14.51 5.78
N SER A 351 -8.93 -15.18 4.87
CA SER A 351 -10.31 -14.89 4.54
C SER A 351 -11.22 -15.60 5.53
N PRO A 352 -12.11 -14.91 6.24
CA PRO A 352 -13.11 -15.52 7.11
C PRO A 352 -14.20 -16.30 6.35
N TYR A 353 -14.02 -16.51 5.02
CA TYR A 353 -14.95 -17.23 4.16
C TYR A 353 -14.38 -18.61 3.80
N HIS A 354 -14.42 -19.53 4.75
CA HIS A 354 -14.58 -20.97 4.55
C HIS A 354 -15.44 -21.55 5.66
#